data_da3f19c66ae6acae3ce76e4a63b2f13f
#
_entry.id   da3f19c66ae6acae3ce76e4a63b2f13f
#
_cell.length_a   1.000
_cell.length_b   1.000
_cell.length_c   1.000
_cell.angle_alpha   90.00
_cell.angle_beta   90.00
_cell.angle_gamma   90.00
#
_symmetry.space_group_name_H-M   'P 1'
#
loop_
_entity.id
_entity.type
_entity.pdbx_description
1 polymer ?
#
loop_
_entity_poly.entity_id
_entity_poly.type
_entity_poly.pdbx_seq_one_letter_code
_entity_poly.pdbx_strand_id
1 'polypeptide(L)'
;MNKILTFITIFFLNFFALNAEVVNKVEINGNKRVSEETIKVYGNLKKLGSDYSSADLDQILKDLYSTNFFENIDIQIINNILKINLKEYPIINELVVIGEP
;
A
#
# COMPACT_ATOMS: atom_id res chain seq x y z
N MET A 1 -6.96 32.51 30.46
CA MET A 1 -7.44 32.26 29.11
C MET A 1 -6.34 31.85 28.15
N ASN A 2 -5.23 32.55 28.14
CA ASN A 2 -4.16 32.21 27.21
C ASN A 2 -3.57 30.83 27.41
N LYS A 3 -3.57 30.33 28.63
CA LYS A 3 -3.03 28.99 28.92
C LYS A 3 -3.85 27.89 28.31
N ILE A 4 -5.16 28.08 28.21
CA ILE A 4 -6.06 27.06 27.63
C ILE A 4 -5.86 27.00 26.12
N LEU A 5 -5.71 28.16 25.46
CA LEU A 5 -5.48 28.18 24.03
C LEU A 5 -4.16 27.52 23.65
N THR A 6 -3.11 27.76 24.43
CA THR A 6 -1.80 27.15 24.19
C THR A 6 -1.87 25.64 24.35
N PHE A 7 -2.61 25.16 25.35
CA PHE A 7 -2.77 23.74 25.59
C PHE A 7 -3.48 23.04 24.42
N ILE A 8 -4.52 23.66 23.90
CA ILE A 8 -5.29 23.12 22.77
C ILE A 8 -4.41 23.05 21.52
N THR A 9 -3.61 24.07 21.26
CA THR A 9 -2.71 24.08 20.11
C THR A 9 -1.70 22.94 20.17
N ILE A 10 -1.12 22.71 21.33
CA ILE A 10 -0.16 21.62 21.52
C ILE A 10 -0.84 20.26 21.30
N PHE A 11 -2.07 20.12 21.77
CA PHE A 11 -2.83 18.88 21.58
C PHE A 11 -3.04 18.58 20.09
N PHE A 12 -3.40 19.58 19.29
CA PHE A 12 -3.58 19.37 17.87
C PHE A 12 -2.29 19.01 17.14
N LEU A 13 -1.18 19.60 17.52
CA LEU A 13 0.11 19.29 16.93
C LEU A 13 0.49 17.83 17.20
N ASN A 14 0.25 17.34 18.40
CA ASN A 14 0.53 15.96 18.76
C ASN A 14 -0.33 14.99 17.95
N PHE A 15 -1.57 15.36 17.69
CA PHE A 15 -2.48 14.51 16.93
C PHE A 15 -1.98 14.30 15.51
N PHE A 16 -1.49 15.34 14.85
CA PHE A 16 -0.97 15.23 13.50
C PHE A 16 0.31 14.40 13.43
N ALA A 17 1.08 14.35 14.50
CA ALA A 17 2.33 13.60 14.50
C ALA A 17 2.13 12.09 14.50
N LEU A 18 0.90 11.59 14.70
CA LEU A 18 0.64 10.16 14.81
C LEU A 18 0.30 9.47 13.48
N ASN A 19 0.41 10.19 12.35
CA ASN A 19 -0.03 9.65 11.08
C ASN A 19 0.99 8.80 10.33
N ALA A 20 2.25 8.79 10.73
CA ALA A 20 3.28 8.01 10.05
C ALA A 20 3.67 6.81 10.89
N GLU A 21 3.84 5.65 10.24
CA GLU A 21 4.23 4.42 10.91
C GLU A 21 5.47 3.83 10.28
N VAL A 22 6.37 3.34 11.13
CA VAL A 22 7.60 2.69 10.67
C VAL A 22 7.26 1.27 10.21
N VAL A 23 7.83 0.87 9.08
CA VAL A 23 7.66 -0.48 8.54
C VAL A 23 8.98 -1.21 8.59
N ASN A 24 9.02 -2.31 9.33
CA ASN A 24 10.23 -3.14 9.47
C ASN A 24 10.17 -4.41 8.63
N LYS A 25 8.99 -4.75 8.14
CA LYS A 25 8.80 -5.98 7.37
C LYS A 25 7.67 -5.76 6.35
N VAL A 26 7.77 -6.42 5.21
CA VAL A 26 6.72 -6.39 4.19
C VAL A 26 6.23 -7.82 3.98
N GLU A 27 4.90 -8.00 4.03
CA GLU A 27 4.27 -9.28 3.73
C GLU A 27 3.35 -9.09 2.54
N ILE A 28 3.57 -9.87 1.50
CA ILE A 28 2.79 -9.81 0.27
C ILE A 28 2.12 -11.16 0.06
N ASN A 29 0.80 -11.15 -0.06
CA ASN A 29 0.01 -12.37 -0.23
C ASN A 29 -0.92 -12.25 -1.43
N GLY A 30 -1.20 -13.37 -2.06
CA GLY A 30 -2.14 -13.43 -3.18
C GLY A 30 -1.50 -13.25 -4.54
N ASN A 31 -0.21 -12.94 -4.59
CA ASN A 31 0.50 -12.87 -5.86
C ASN A 31 0.78 -14.30 -6.35
N LYS A 32 0.45 -14.56 -7.61
CA LYS A 32 0.66 -15.87 -8.22
C LYS A 32 1.67 -15.79 -9.34
N ARG A 33 1.42 -14.93 -10.31
CA ARG A 33 2.33 -14.76 -11.45
C ARG A 33 3.24 -13.58 -11.30
N VAL A 34 2.83 -12.58 -10.51
CA VAL A 34 3.61 -11.38 -10.29
C VAL A 34 4.49 -11.62 -9.06
N SER A 35 5.80 -11.50 -9.21
CA SER A 35 6.72 -11.75 -8.09
C SER A 35 6.66 -10.63 -7.05
N GLU A 36 7.09 -10.93 -5.83
CA GLU A 36 7.16 -9.92 -4.78
C GLU A 36 8.09 -8.78 -5.17
N GLU A 37 9.19 -9.09 -5.82
CA GLU A 37 10.14 -8.07 -6.26
C GLU A 37 9.49 -7.10 -7.23
N THR A 38 8.71 -7.62 -8.17
CA THR A 38 8.00 -6.80 -9.13
C THR A 38 7.00 -5.89 -8.43
N ILE A 39 6.29 -6.43 -7.44
CA ILE A 39 5.31 -5.64 -6.68
C ILE A 39 6.01 -4.51 -5.93
N LYS A 40 7.15 -4.79 -5.31
CA LYS A 40 7.92 -3.78 -4.58
C LYS A 40 8.37 -2.65 -5.50
N VAL A 41 8.81 -3.00 -6.70
CA VAL A 41 9.26 -2.01 -7.69
C VAL A 41 8.09 -1.17 -8.19
N TYR A 42 7.03 -1.79 -8.64
CA TYR A 42 5.89 -1.04 -9.16
C TYR A 42 5.17 -0.21 -8.10
N GLY A 43 5.13 -0.70 -6.87
CA GLY A 43 4.54 0.04 -5.77
C GLY A 43 5.44 1.12 -5.21
N ASN A 44 6.70 1.18 -5.66
CA ASN A 44 7.68 2.13 -5.16
C ASN A 44 7.84 2.04 -3.64
N LEU A 45 7.98 0.82 -3.12
CA LEU A 45 8.10 0.61 -1.69
C LEU A 45 9.44 1.16 -1.19
N LYS A 46 9.40 1.74 0.00
CA LYS A 46 10.59 2.33 0.61
C LYS A 46 11.44 1.24 1.27
N LYS A 47 12.64 1.60 1.67
CA LYS A 47 13.52 0.69 2.41
C LYS A 47 12.88 0.32 3.74
N LEU A 48 13.20 -0.87 4.24
CA LEU A 48 12.76 -1.28 5.56
C LEU A 48 13.29 -0.30 6.60
N GLY A 49 12.47 0.00 7.59
CA GLY A 49 12.80 0.99 8.60
C GLY A 49 12.31 2.39 8.27
N SER A 50 11.72 2.59 7.09
CA SER A 50 11.18 3.89 6.70
C SER A 50 9.77 4.08 7.22
N ASP A 51 9.35 5.36 7.34
CA ASP A 51 8.00 5.70 7.74
C ASP A 51 7.07 5.74 6.54
N TYR A 52 5.82 5.34 6.75
CA TYR A 52 4.76 5.43 5.75
C TYR A 52 3.60 6.21 6.34
N SER A 53 3.15 7.23 5.63
CA SER A 53 1.95 7.98 5.98
C SER A 53 0.74 7.40 5.26
N SER A 54 -0.46 7.88 5.59
CA SER A 54 -1.66 7.49 4.86
C SER A 54 -1.54 7.84 3.38
N ALA A 55 -0.95 8.98 3.08
CA ALA A 55 -0.75 9.41 1.70
C ALA A 55 0.20 8.46 0.95
N ASP A 56 1.22 7.96 1.65
CA ASP A 56 2.14 6.99 1.05
C ASP A 56 1.42 5.69 0.70
N LEU A 57 0.56 5.20 1.60
CA LEU A 57 -0.20 3.98 1.33
C LEU A 57 -1.17 4.16 0.17
N ASP A 58 -1.81 5.33 0.09
CA ASP A 58 -2.70 5.64 -1.03
C ASP A 58 -1.96 5.67 -2.35
N GLN A 59 -0.74 6.20 -2.35
CA GLN A 59 0.06 6.25 -3.57
C GLN A 59 0.48 4.86 -4.03
N ILE A 60 0.86 3.99 -3.09
CA ILE A 60 1.19 2.61 -3.41
C ILE A 60 -0.02 1.92 -4.04
N LEU A 61 -1.19 2.14 -3.46
CA LEU A 61 -2.43 1.55 -3.96
C LEU A 61 -2.68 1.98 -5.41
N LYS A 62 -2.55 3.28 -5.68
CA LYS A 62 -2.74 3.80 -7.03
C LYS A 62 -1.70 3.25 -8.00
N ASP A 63 -0.45 3.19 -7.59
CA ASP A 63 0.62 2.70 -8.44
C ASP A 63 0.42 1.23 -8.80
N LEU A 64 0.00 0.41 -7.84
CA LEU A 64 -0.24 -1.01 -8.10
C LEU A 64 -1.47 -1.23 -8.97
N TYR A 65 -2.55 -0.49 -8.74
CA TYR A 65 -3.74 -0.59 -9.60
C TYR A 65 -3.44 -0.16 -11.03
N SER A 66 -2.56 0.81 -11.21
CA SER A 66 -2.24 1.31 -12.55
C SER A 66 -1.51 0.29 -13.41
N THR A 67 -0.97 -0.77 -12.83
CA THR A 67 -0.31 -1.84 -13.58
C THR A 67 -1.31 -2.72 -14.34
N ASN A 68 -2.58 -2.71 -13.93
CA ASN A 68 -3.63 -3.56 -14.47
C ASN A 68 -3.41 -5.05 -14.24
N PHE A 69 -2.51 -5.40 -13.30
CA PHE A 69 -2.29 -6.80 -12.94
C PHE A 69 -3.29 -7.29 -11.92
N PHE A 70 -3.86 -6.39 -11.13
CA PHE A 70 -4.63 -6.77 -9.93
C PHE A 70 -6.08 -6.37 -10.02
N GLU A 71 -6.93 -7.30 -9.66
CA GLU A 71 -8.37 -7.07 -9.56
C GLU A 71 -8.70 -6.39 -8.24
N ASN A 72 -7.96 -6.73 -7.19
CA ASN A 72 -8.17 -6.14 -5.86
C ASN A 72 -6.86 -6.03 -5.10
N ILE A 73 -6.74 -4.98 -4.31
CA ILE A 73 -5.54 -4.71 -3.51
C ILE A 73 -5.99 -4.18 -2.15
N ASP A 74 -5.46 -4.77 -1.07
CA ASP A 74 -5.68 -4.31 0.28
C ASP A 74 -4.32 -4.05 0.93
N ILE A 75 -4.13 -2.87 1.50
CA ILE A 75 -2.86 -2.47 2.12
C ILE A 75 -3.12 -2.00 3.54
N GLN A 76 -2.36 -2.56 4.49
CA GLN A 76 -2.47 -2.17 5.90
C GLN A 76 -1.11 -2.24 6.55
N ILE A 77 -0.92 -1.46 7.61
CA ILE A 77 0.25 -1.59 8.48
C ILE A 77 -0.24 -2.09 9.83
N ILE A 78 0.25 -3.25 10.25
CA ILE A 78 -0.11 -3.86 11.53
C ILE A 78 1.17 -4.29 12.22
N ASN A 79 1.40 -3.79 13.42
CA ASN A 79 2.60 -4.12 14.19
C ASN A 79 3.90 -3.89 13.41
N ASN A 80 3.98 -2.75 12.74
CA ASN A 80 5.14 -2.34 11.94
C ASN A 80 5.39 -3.24 10.72
N ILE A 81 4.38 -4.00 10.31
CA ILE A 81 4.44 -4.85 9.12
C ILE A 81 3.51 -4.26 8.06
N LEU A 82 4.07 -3.99 6.88
CA LEU A 82 3.26 -3.57 5.75
C LEU A 82 2.69 -4.82 5.09
N LYS A 83 1.37 -4.99 5.22
CA LYS A 83 0.68 -6.15 4.65
C LYS A 83 -0.03 -5.75 3.38
N ILE A 84 0.32 -6.41 2.30
CA ILE A 84 -0.30 -6.18 0.99
C ILE A 84 -0.96 -7.48 0.56
N ASN A 85 -2.28 -7.46 0.48
CA ASN A 85 -3.06 -8.61 0.03
C ASN A 85 -3.61 -8.30 -1.34
N LEU A 86 -3.35 -9.18 -2.28
CA LEU A 86 -3.64 -8.95 -3.69
C LEU A 86 -4.51 -10.04 -4.27
N LYS A 87 -5.24 -9.68 -5.31
CA LYS A 87 -5.92 -10.64 -6.16
C LYS A 87 -5.59 -10.27 -7.60
N GLU A 88 -4.87 -11.15 -8.28
CA GLU A 88 -4.52 -10.92 -9.68
C GLU A 88 -5.71 -11.20 -10.56
N TYR A 89 -5.78 -10.52 -11.71
CA TYR A 89 -6.75 -10.87 -12.73
C TYR A 89 -6.42 -12.25 -13.26
N PRO A 90 -7.44 -13.06 -13.58
CA PRO A 90 -7.19 -14.41 -14.12
C PRO A 90 -6.62 -14.34 -15.53
N ILE A 91 -5.91 -15.40 -15.91
CA ILE A 91 -5.42 -15.52 -17.27
C ILE A 91 -6.58 -15.96 -18.14
N ILE A 92 -6.72 -15.31 -19.29
CA ILE A 92 -7.75 -15.69 -20.25
C ILE A 92 -7.05 -16.34 -21.44
N ASN A 93 -7.02 -17.65 -21.47
CA ASN A 93 -6.34 -18.37 -22.54
C ASN A 93 -7.21 -18.59 -23.74
N GLU A 94 -8.48 -18.64 -23.57
CA GLU A 94 -9.38 -18.95 -24.65
C GLU A 94 -9.51 -17.81 -25.65
N LEU A 95 -8.94 -16.69 -25.38
CA LEU A 95 -8.94 -15.62 -26.35
C LEU A 95 -8.32 -16.02 -27.65
N VAL A 96 -7.37 -16.92 -27.57
CA VAL A 96 -6.67 -17.35 -28.75
C VAL A 96 -7.59 -18.14 -29.66
N VAL A 97 -8.55 -18.81 -29.07
CA VAL A 97 -9.44 -19.66 -29.80
C VAL A 97 -10.46 -18.86 -30.57
N ILE A 98 -10.81 -17.74 -30.02
CA ILE A 98 -11.84 -16.97 -30.63
C ILE A 98 -11.52 -16.48 -32.00
N GLY A 99 -10.31 -16.33 -32.29
CA GLY A 99 -9.90 -15.82 -33.57
C GLY A 99 -10.25 -16.72 -34.73
N GLU A 100 -10.71 -17.86 -34.52
CA GLU A 100 -10.84 -18.69 -35.52
C GLU A 100 -12.03 -18.64 -36.17
N PRO A 101 -12.20 -18.52 -37.22
CA PRO A 101 -13.37 -18.50 -38.03
C PRO A 101 -13.53 -19.58 -38.83
#